data_c059ee1752e78a30a44eee3881523b31
#
_entry.id   c059ee1752e78a30a44eee3881523b31
#
_cell.length_a   1.000
_cell.length_b   1.000
_cell.length_c   1.000
_cell.angle_alpha   90.00
_cell.angle_beta   90.00
_cell.angle_gamma   90.00
#
_symmetry.space_group_name_H-M   'P 1'
#
loop_
_entity.id
_entity.type
_entity.pdbx_description
1 polymer ?
#
loop_
_entity_poly.entity_id
_entity_poly.type
_entity_poly.pdbx_seq_one_letter_code
_entity_poly.pdbx_strand_id
1 'polypeptide(L)'
;MGLETENKDIETNLREIARGLLKDKKVDVIIGYMEGTLPMLSQPIIIDSEEDVEKLIWNNLCYVNLAKYLVPRVPKFVDSEKGNLTVGVVSKGCVGRALIHLASENKIKLDEIKIIGIPCNGVVNRQRIEMEIGEKEILEVSVSGNNVIVKGKDFEKEFPFDEYMNDLCKTCKIRKPPLVSKAPDLCVGECEEYSNIVDDFSDIAEFEALTPEEKWNQITEELSVCTRCYACREACPMCYCNLCFVDQNKPVWFGKTTDLPDVFVYHLIRAMHMAGRCVACGACSLVCPVGIDLNKINRKLEKIVKERFNFTSGLDPDVLPPMVDFKMEDAQEFMLEED
;
A
#
# COMPACT_ATOMS: atom_id res chain seq x y z
N MET A 1 -10.18 3.28 24.49
CA MET A 1 -8.73 3.00 24.58
C MET A 1 -8.08 3.92 23.56
N GLY A 2 -6.98 4.63 23.89
CA GLY A 2 -6.35 5.54 22.94
C GLY A 2 -5.47 4.76 21.95
N LEU A 3 -5.17 5.35 20.77
CA LEU A 3 -4.32 4.73 19.74
C LEU A 3 -2.97 4.23 20.27
N GLU A 4 -2.38 4.95 21.21
CA GLU A 4 -1.09 4.57 21.80
C GLU A 4 -1.16 3.21 22.52
N THR A 5 -2.18 3.01 23.36
CA THR A 5 -2.36 1.75 24.09
C THR A 5 -2.62 0.60 23.14
N GLU A 6 -3.49 0.83 22.15
CA GLU A 6 -3.80 -0.16 21.13
C GLU A 6 -2.57 -0.54 20.29
N ASN A 7 -1.76 0.44 19.86
CA ASN A 7 -0.52 0.16 19.12
C ASN A 7 0.48 -0.66 19.93
N LYS A 8 0.65 -0.36 21.23
CA LYS A 8 1.53 -1.13 22.12
C LYS A 8 1.06 -2.57 22.32
N ASP A 9 -0.23 -2.77 22.48
CA ASP A 9 -0.80 -4.12 22.63
C ASP A 9 -0.61 -4.92 21.32
N ILE A 10 -0.84 -4.29 20.16
CA ILE A 10 -0.61 -4.90 18.86
C ILE A 10 0.87 -5.26 18.69
N GLU A 11 1.80 -4.35 19.01
CA GLU A 11 3.23 -4.58 18.89
C GLU A 11 3.70 -5.73 19.79
N THR A 12 3.24 -5.79 21.02
CA THR A 12 3.57 -6.87 21.96
C THR A 12 3.12 -8.23 21.41
N ASN A 13 1.86 -8.35 21.01
CA ASN A 13 1.31 -9.58 20.44
C ASN A 13 1.99 -9.97 19.11
N LEU A 14 2.32 -8.98 18.26
CA LEU A 14 3.07 -9.20 17.03
C LEU A 14 4.43 -9.84 17.31
N ARG A 15 5.17 -9.32 18.30
CA ARG A 15 6.46 -9.86 18.71
C ARG A 15 6.35 -11.28 19.26
N GLU A 16 5.30 -11.59 20.02
CA GLU A 16 5.05 -12.96 20.52
C GLU A 16 4.79 -13.94 19.37
N ILE A 17 3.91 -13.59 18.42
CA ILE A 17 3.63 -14.42 17.24
C ILE A 17 4.93 -14.61 16.42
N ALA A 18 5.66 -13.55 16.16
CA ALA A 18 6.90 -13.57 15.37
C ALA A 18 7.95 -14.50 16.01
N ARG A 19 8.14 -14.38 17.33
CA ARG A 19 9.06 -15.23 18.09
C ARG A 19 8.66 -16.70 18.02
N GLY A 20 7.38 -17.01 18.21
CA GLY A 20 6.85 -18.37 18.08
C GLY A 20 7.09 -18.97 16.70
N LEU A 21 6.86 -18.21 15.61
CA LEU A 21 7.07 -18.67 14.24
C LEU A 21 8.53 -18.98 13.94
N LEU A 22 9.47 -18.14 14.36
CA LEU A 22 10.92 -18.36 14.17
C LEU A 22 11.42 -19.51 15.03
N LYS A 23 11.05 -19.56 16.31
CA LYS A 23 11.42 -20.63 17.24
C LYS A 23 10.98 -22.01 16.76
N ASP A 24 9.73 -22.11 16.31
CA ASP A 24 9.14 -23.37 15.83
C ASP A 24 9.59 -23.70 14.38
N LYS A 25 10.42 -22.85 13.76
CA LYS A 25 10.85 -22.97 12.36
C LYS A 25 9.69 -23.09 11.37
N LYS A 26 8.57 -22.43 11.67
CA LYS A 26 7.41 -22.33 10.77
C LYS A 26 7.63 -21.33 9.65
N VAL A 27 8.54 -20.40 9.86
CA VAL A 27 9.09 -19.47 8.85
C VAL A 27 10.60 -19.39 8.99
N ASP A 28 11.26 -19.13 7.89
CA ASP A 28 12.71 -18.92 7.85
C ASP A 28 13.05 -17.45 8.12
N VAL A 29 12.24 -16.53 7.64
CA VAL A 29 12.40 -15.09 7.85
C VAL A 29 11.04 -14.40 8.05
N ILE A 30 11.05 -13.23 8.68
CA ILE A 30 9.86 -12.39 8.82
C ILE A 30 10.17 -10.99 8.24
N ILE A 31 9.26 -10.51 7.39
CA ILE A 31 9.26 -9.13 6.89
C ILE A 31 8.29 -8.31 7.74
N GLY A 32 8.80 -7.27 8.38
CA GLY A 32 8.03 -6.38 9.24
C GLY A 32 8.45 -4.93 9.11
N TYR A 33 8.10 -4.14 10.09
CA TYR A 33 8.47 -2.73 10.19
C TYR A 33 9.44 -2.53 11.35
N MET A 34 10.38 -1.60 11.19
CA MET A 34 11.23 -1.09 12.25
C MET A 34 11.23 0.44 12.20
N GLU A 35 11.77 1.08 13.25
CA GLU A 35 11.97 2.52 13.25
C GLU A 35 12.84 2.96 12.07
N GLY A 36 12.45 4.04 11.44
CA GLY A 36 13.22 4.66 10.36
C GLY A 36 14.39 5.49 10.91
N THR A 37 15.25 5.91 9.99
CA THR A 37 16.41 6.77 10.33
C THR A 37 16.02 8.23 10.58
N LEU A 38 14.83 8.63 10.22
CA LEU A 38 14.29 9.97 10.45
C LEU A 38 12.99 9.87 11.25
N PRO A 39 12.67 10.89 12.05
CA PRO A 39 11.36 10.99 12.70
C PRO A 39 10.22 10.86 11.69
N MET A 40 9.07 10.35 12.12
CA MET A 40 7.90 10.06 11.27
C MET A 40 8.13 9.04 10.14
N LEU A 41 9.24 8.31 10.14
CA LEU A 41 9.47 7.21 9.19
C LEU A 41 9.50 5.86 9.91
N SER A 42 8.84 4.90 9.30
CA SER A 42 9.13 3.49 9.51
C SER A 42 9.78 2.92 8.26
N GLN A 43 10.60 1.92 8.43
CA GLN A 43 11.24 1.22 7.32
C GLN A 43 10.98 -0.29 7.42
N PRO A 44 11.01 -1.02 6.30
CA PRO A 44 10.92 -2.47 6.34
C PRO A 44 12.18 -3.09 6.94
N ILE A 45 11.98 -4.19 7.67
CA ILE A 45 13.06 -5.03 8.18
C ILE A 45 12.78 -6.49 7.82
N ILE A 46 13.86 -7.25 7.61
CA ILE A 46 13.83 -8.70 7.48
C ILE A 46 14.58 -9.25 8.68
N ILE A 47 13.93 -10.12 9.44
CA ILE A 47 14.51 -10.78 10.60
C ILE A 47 14.48 -12.30 10.42
N ASP A 48 15.52 -13.00 10.89
CA ASP A 48 15.70 -14.44 10.81
C ASP A 48 16.03 -15.08 12.17
N SER A 49 16.09 -14.26 13.22
CA SER A 49 16.43 -14.69 14.57
C SER A 49 15.41 -14.20 15.60
N GLU A 50 15.26 -14.95 16.72
CA GLU A 50 14.41 -14.57 17.83
C GLU A 50 14.89 -13.28 18.54
N GLU A 51 16.20 -13.02 18.52
CA GLU A 51 16.82 -11.86 19.13
C GLU A 51 16.43 -10.55 18.43
N ASP A 52 16.22 -10.62 17.11
CA ASP A 52 15.87 -9.46 16.29
C ASP A 52 14.38 -9.10 16.33
N VAL A 53 13.55 -9.94 16.95
CA VAL A 53 12.11 -9.70 17.08
C VAL A 53 11.79 -8.39 17.80
N GLU A 54 12.62 -7.97 18.75
CA GLU A 54 12.46 -6.70 19.47
C GLU A 54 12.60 -5.44 18.57
N LYS A 55 13.18 -5.59 17.37
CA LYS A 55 13.27 -4.52 16.38
C LYS A 55 11.95 -4.26 15.65
N LEU A 56 11.01 -5.22 15.71
CA LEU A 56 9.69 -5.04 15.10
C LEU A 56 8.90 -3.98 15.85
N ILE A 57 8.32 -3.06 15.10
CA ILE A 57 7.41 -2.05 15.61
C ILE A 57 6.05 -2.12 14.90
N TRP A 58 5.03 -1.59 15.57
CA TRP A 58 3.76 -1.28 14.96
C TRP A 58 3.23 0.07 15.45
N ASN A 59 3.02 0.98 14.51
CA ASN A 59 2.41 2.28 14.78
C ASN A 59 1.75 2.86 13.51
N ASN A 60 1.12 4.02 13.64
CA ASN A 60 0.44 4.69 12.53
C ASN A 60 1.38 5.34 11.49
N LEU A 61 2.70 5.18 11.62
CA LEU A 61 3.69 5.59 10.62
C LEU A 61 4.14 4.43 9.71
N CYS A 62 3.65 3.21 9.95
CA CYS A 62 3.95 2.01 9.14
C CYS A 62 3.19 2.03 7.80
N TYR A 63 3.57 2.90 6.88
CA TYR A 63 2.84 3.14 5.63
C TYR A 63 3.21 2.21 4.48
N VAL A 64 4.44 1.70 4.44
CA VAL A 64 4.95 0.86 3.35
C VAL A 64 4.08 -0.39 3.15
N ASN A 65 3.84 -0.77 1.90
CA ASN A 65 3.19 -2.05 1.60
C ASN A 65 4.25 -3.15 1.48
N LEU A 66 4.34 -4.01 2.51
CA LEU A 66 5.40 -5.02 2.62
C LEU A 66 5.35 -6.10 1.53
N ALA A 67 4.21 -6.31 0.86
CA ALA A 67 4.13 -7.23 -0.28
C ALA A 67 5.09 -6.85 -1.42
N LYS A 68 5.55 -5.58 -1.46
CA LYS A 68 6.58 -5.10 -2.39
C LYS A 68 7.87 -5.90 -2.34
N TYR A 69 8.22 -6.42 -1.19
CA TYR A 69 9.49 -7.16 -0.99
C TYR A 69 9.44 -8.61 -1.45
N LEU A 70 8.27 -9.09 -1.86
CA LEU A 70 8.05 -10.44 -2.40
C LEU A 70 7.93 -10.47 -3.92
N VAL A 71 7.88 -9.31 -4.59
CA VAL A 71 7.72 -9.27 -6.05
C VAL A 71 9.00 -9.69 -6.78
N PRO A 72 8.90 -10.21 -8.04
CA PRO A 72 10.03 -10.77 -8.78
C PRO A 72 11.22 -9.83 -9.00
N ARG A 73 11.02 -8.52 -8.96
CA ARG A 73 12.10 -7.51 -9.07
C ARG A 73 13.03 -7.46 -7.85
N VAL A 74 12.54 -7.92 -6.71
CA VAL A 74 13.35 -8.02 -5.50
C VAL A 74 14.03 -9.39 -5.51
N PRO A 75 15.32 -9.50 -5.13
CA PRO A 75 15.98 -10.80 -5.02
C PRO A 75 15.13 -11.76 -4.20
N LYS A 76 14.89 -12.96 -4.73
CA LYS A 76 14.11 -13.97 -4.03
C LYS A 76 14.84 -14.38 -2.76
N PHE A 77 14.07 -14.65 -1.72
CA PHE A 77 14.58 -15.34 -0.55
C PHE A 77 14.82 -16.79 -0.94
N VAL A 78 16.08 -17.14 -1.20
CA VAL A 78 16.50 -18.49 -1.58
C VAL A 78 17.62 -18.92 -0.65
N ASP A 79 17.41 -20.02 0.02
CA ASP A 79 18.46 -20.74 0.71
C ASP A 79 19.04 -21.78 -0.26
N SER A 80 20.35 -21.77 -0.45
CA SER A 80 21.06 -22.71 -1.36
C SER A 80 20.86 -24.17 -0.96
N GLU A 81 20.58 -24.45 0.31
CA GLU A 81 20.38 -25.80 0.84
C GLU A 81 18.89 -26.21 0.89
N LYS A 82 17.99 -25.26 1.17
CA LYS A 82 16.55 -25.52 1.37
C LYS A 82 15.66 -25.19 0.17
N GLY A 83 16.16 -24.43 -0.79
CA GLY A 83 15.35 -23.88 -1.88
C GLY A 83 14.66 -22.57 -1.50
N ASN A 84 13.37 -22.40 -1.82
CA ASN A 84 12.62 -21.19 -1.45
C ASN A 84 12.36 -21.17 0.06
N LEU A 85 12.59 -20.00 0.69
CA LEU A 85 12.31 -19.79 2.10
C LEU A 85 10.81 -19.57 2.34
N THR A 86 10.32 -20.06 3.49
CA THR A 86 9.00 -19.70 4.00
C THR A 86 9.07 -18.34 4.70
N VAL A 87 8.26 -17.39 4.26
CA VAL A 87 8.34 -15.99 4.70
C VAL A 87 7.13 -15.62 5.54
N GLY A 88 7.36 -15.15 6.76
CA GLY A 88 6.34 -14.44 7.55
C GLY A 88 6.21 -12.99 7.06
N VAL A 89 4.99 -12.48 6.89
CA VAL A 89 4.77 -11.09 6.47
C VAL A 89 3.81 -10.40 7.42
N VAL A 90 4.26 -9.34 8.09
CA VAL A 90 3.42 -8.48 8.92
C VAL A 90 2.44 -7.75 8.01
N SER A 91 1.15 -8.03 8.17
CA SER A 91 0.13 -7.66 7.21
C SER A 91 -1.03 -6.89 7.84
N LYS A 92 -1.19 -5.64 7.42
CA LYS A 92 -2.46 -4.90 7.53
C LYS A 92 -3.36 -5.21 6.32
N GLY A 93 -4.61 -4.78 6.34
CA GLY A 93 -5.59 -5.12 5.29
C GLY A 93 -5.09 -4.93 3.86
N CYS A 94 -4.50 -3.77 3.53
CA CYS A 94 -3.99 -3.48 2.19
C CYS A 94 -2.73 -4.30 1.83
N VAL A 95 -1.92 -4.74 2.81
CA VAL A 95 -0.79 -5.66 2.56
C VAL A 95 -1.32 -7.05 2.24
N GLY A 96 -2.27 -7.57 3.04
CA GLY A 96 -2.91 -8.86 2.78
C GLY A 96 -3.60 -8.91 1.43
N ARG A 97 -4.34 -7.85 1.04
CA ARG A 97 -4.92 -7.72 -0.30
C ARG A 97 -3.85 -7.78 -1.39
N ALA A 98 -2.72 -7.11 -1.19
CA ALA A 98 -1.63 -7.14 -2.17
C ALA A 98 -1.02 -8.53 -2.32
N LEU A 99 -0.86 -9.29 -1.22
CA LEU A 99 -0.38 -10.67 -1.26
C LEU A 99 -1.34 -11.58 -2.04
N ILE A 100 -2.63 -11.48 -1.78
CA ILE A 100 -3.66 -12.25 -2.48
C ILE A 100 -3.64 -11.92 -3.98
N HIS A 101 -3.60 -10.63 -4.33
CA HIS A 101 -3.57 -10.23 -5.73
C HIS A 101 -2.31 -10.71 -6.46
N LEU A 102 -1.14 -10.62 -5.82
CA LEU A 102 0.10 -11.14 -6.40
C LEU A 102 0.05 -12.66 -6.59
N ALA A 103 -0.63 -13.37 -5.71
CA ALA A 103 -0.83 -14.81 -5.84
C ALA A 103 -1.78 -15.15 -7.00
N SER A 104 -2.91 -14.44 -7.17
CA SER A 104 -3.83 -14.65 -8.30
C SER A 104 -3.16 -14.41 -9.66
N GLU A 105 -2.15 -13.54 -9.73
CA GLU A 105 -1.31 -13.33 -10.92
C GLU A 105 -0.07 -14.25 -10.98
N ASN A 106 0.04 -15.27 -10.13
CA ASN A 106 1.16 -16.22 -10.07
C ASN A 106 2.55 -15.56 -9.87
N LYS A 107 2.60 -14.43 -9.13
CA LYS A 107 3.87 -13.74 -8.82
C LYS A 107 4.51 -14.24 -7.54
N ILE A 108 3.68 -14.74 -6.63
CA ILE A 108 4.09 -15.37 -5.37
C ILE A 108 3.24 -16.62 -5.14
N LYS A 109 3.68 -17.49 -4.23
CA LYS A 109 2.92 -18.66 -3.80
C LYS A 109 2.50 -18.48 -2.34
N LEU A 110 1.21 -18.57 -2.07
CA LEU A 110 0.67 -18.36 -0.72
C LEU A 110 1.07 -19.45 0.27
N ASP A 111 1.39 -20.66 -0.18
CA ASP A 111 1.89 -21.76 0.65
C ASP A 111 3.30 -21.49 1.20
N GLU A 112 4.11 -20.69 0.51
CA GLU A 112 5.43 -20.22 0.96
C GLU A 112 5.34 -19.00 1.91
N ILE A 113 4.12 -18.48 2.18
CA ILE A 113 3.92 -17.24 2.95
C ILE A 113 3.04 -17.48 4.17
N LYS A 114 3.46 -16.95 5.32
CA LYS A 114 2.64 -16.87 6.54
C LYS A 114 2.22 -15.42 6.76
N ILE A 115 0.93 -15.14 6.62
CA ILE A 115 0.38 -13.81 6.83
C ILE A 115 0.19 -13.59 8.33
N ILE A 116 0.97 -12.69 8.93
CA ILE A 116 0.82 -12.26 10.32
C ILE A 116 -0.13 -11.05 10.30
N GLY A 117 -1.39 -11.31 10.62
CA GLY A 117 -2.44 -10.31 10.52
C GLY A 117 -2.44 -9.33 11.69
N ILE A 118 -2.49 -8.05 11.36
CA ILE A 118 -2.62 -6.98 12.34
C ILE A 118 -3.79 -6.05 11.97
N PRO A 119 -4.58 -5.60 12.95
CA PRO A 119 -5.59 -4.58 12.73
C PRO A 119 -4.90 -3.25 12.38
N CYS A 120 -5.54 -2.43 11.54
CA CYS A 120 -4.98 -1.16 11.12
C CYS A 120 -6.01 -0.05 11.23
N ASN A 121 -5.76 0.96 12.05
CA ASN A 121 -6.64 2.12 12.22
C ASN A 121 -6.35 3.24 11.23
N GLY A 122 -5.38 3.06 10.34
CA GLY A 122 -4.94 4.03 9.35
C GLY A 122 -3.49 4.43 9.56
N VAL A 123 -2.95 5.16 8.59
CA VAL A 123 -1.59 5.70 8.64
C VAL A 123 -1.62 7.22 8.50
N VAL A 124 -0.67 7.87 9.15
CA VAL A 124 -0.50 9.33 9.11
C VAL A 124 -0.01 9.76 7.74
N ASN A 125 -0.57 10.84 7.21
CA ASN A 125 0.02 11.56 6.11
C ASN A 125 1.09 12.53 6.64
N ARG A 126 2.31 12.03 6.78
CA ARG A 126 3.42 12.79 7.31
C ARG A 126 3.71 14.08 6.52
N GLN A 127 3.52 14.06 5.21
CA GLN A 127 3.80 15.21 4.35
C GLN A 127 2.93 16.41 4.71
N ARG A 128 1.65 16.20 5.07
CA ARG A 128 0.77 17.28 5.56
C ARG A 128 1.32 17.89 6.86
N ILE A 129 1.82 17.05 7.76
CA ILE A 129 2.43 17.51 9.01
C ILE A 129 3.73 18.27 8.72
N GLU A 130 4.60 17.72 7.88
CA GLU A 130 5.87 18.35 7.49
C GLU A 130 5.64 19.71 6.80
N MET A 131 4.66 19.80 5.90
CA MET A 131 4.29 21.07 5.26
C MET A 131 3.81 22.13 6.25
N GLU A 132 3.06 21.74 7.28
CA GLU A 132 2.57 22.66 8.31
C GLU A 132 3.65 23.09 9.31
N ILE A 133 4.62 22.21 9.57
CA ILE A 133 5.78 22.53 10.42
C ILE A 133 6.77 23.42 9.65
N GLY A 134 6.85 23.28 8.33
CA GLY A 134 7.77 24.02 7.47
C GLY A 134 9.22 23.56 7.64
N GLU A 135 10.16 24.50 7.61
CA GLU A 135 11.62 24.23 7.64
C GLU A 135 12.17 23.87 9.03
N LYS A 136 11.31 23.71 10.05
CA LYS A 136 11.75 23.38 11.39
C LYS A 136 12.18 21.92 11.50
N GLU A 137 13.28 21.68 12.20
CA GLU A 137 13.81 20.34 12.44
C GLU A 137 12.89 19.56 13.40
N ILE A 138 12.45 18.37 12.97
CA ILE A 138 11.68 17.43 13.78
C ILE A 138 12.65 16.46 14.43
N LEU A 139 12.59 16.35 15.76
CA LEU A 139 13.48 15.49 16.55
C LEU A 139 12.78 14.20 17.02
N GLU A 140 11.51 14.31 17.39
CA GLU A 140 10.75 13.19 17.95
C GLU A 140 9.31 13.24 17.48
N VAL A 141 8.73 12.06 17.28
CA VAL A 141 7.31 11.91 16.99
C VAL A 141 6.73 10.77 17.81
N SER A 142 5.62 11.02 18.43
CA SER A 142 4.87 10.02 19.19
C SER A 142 3.38 10.13 18.90
N VAL A 143 2.65 9.08 19.22
CA VAL A 143 1.18 9.07 19.15
C VAL A 143 0.68 8.96 20.58
N SER A 144 -0.12 9.92 21.03
CA SER A 144 -0.73 9.92 22.36
C SER A 144 -2.22 10.25 22.28
N GLY A 145 -3.04 9.40 22.90
CA GLY A 145 -4.49 9.52 22.75
C GLY A 145 -4.92 9.35 21.29
N ASN A 146 -5.48 10.41 20.70
CA ASN A 146 -5.87 10.50 19.28
C ASN A 146 -5.04 11.57 18.53
N ASN A 147 -3.89 11.94 19.06
CA ASN A 147 -3.03 12.97 18.47
C ASN A 147 -1.66 12.41 18.08
N VAL A 148 -1.11 12.96 17.01
CA VAL A 148 0.31 12.83 16.65
C VAL A 148 1.05 14.01 17.25
N ILE A 149 1.96 13.75 18.18
CA ILE A 149 2.76 14.78 18.86
C ILE A 149 4.11 14.86 18.18
N VAL A 150 4.45 16.04 17.69
CA VAL A 150 5.72 16.29 16.98
C VAL A 150 6.53 17.29 17.79
N LYS A 151 7.76 16.90 18.13
CA LYS A 151 8.69 17.75 18.89
C LYS A 151 9.90 18.10 18.05
N GLY A 152 10.25 19.35 18.05
CA GLY A 152 11.49 19.87 17.52
C GLY A 152 12.31 20.54 18.61
N LYS A 153 13.39 21.23 18.22
CA LYS A 153 14.28 21.89 19.16
C LYS A 153 13.59 22.96 20.01
N ASP A 154 12.69 23.74 19.36
CA ASP A 154 12.07 24.91 19.97
C ASP A 154 10.54 24.90 19.86
N PHE A 155 9.95 23.74 19.57
CA PHE A 155 8.49 23.58 19.45
C PHE A 155 8.02 22.18 19.84
N GLU A 156 6.79 22.12 20.31
CA GLU A 156 6.00 20.92 20.44
C GLU A 156 4.60 21.22 19.88
N LYS A 157 4.10 20.39 18.96
CA LYS A 157 2.81 20.59 18.30
C LYS A 157 2.04 19.29 18.22
N GLU A 158 0.73 19.37 18.46
CA GLU A 158 -0.19 18.25 18.38
C GLU A 158 -1.01 18.35 17.07
N PHE A 159 -1.18 17.21 16.43
CA PHE A 159 -1.96 17.07 15.20
C PHE A 159 -3.03 16.00 15.40
N PRO A 160 -4.32 16.34 15.28
CA PRO A 160 -5.39 15.35 15.40
C PRO A 160 -5.23 14.24 14.34
N PHE A 161 -5.16 12.98 14.80
CA PHE A 161 -4.88 11.85 13.91
C PHE A 161 -5.90 11.75 12.77
N ASP A 162 -7.19 11.94 13.04
CA ASP A 162 -8.24 11.82 12.04
C ASP A 162 -8.13 12.87 10.93
N GLU A 163 -7.62 14.07 11.22
CA GLU A 163 -7.39 15.13 10.24
C GLU A 163 -6.18 14.83 9.37
N TYR A 164 -5.09 14.34 9.99
CA TYR A 164 -3.82 14.05 9.32
C TYR A 164 -3.67 12.60 8.88
N MET A 165 -4.71 11.79 9.03
CA MET A 165 -4.77 10.45 8.45
C MET A 165 -4.73 10.53 6.91
N ASN A 166 -4.07 9.56 6.27
CA ASN A 166 -4.11 9.39 4.82
C ASN A 166 -5.57 9.22 4.34
N ASP A 167 -5.97 9.94 3.29
CA ASP A 167 -7.37 10.01 2.85
C ASP A 167 -7.95 8.63 2.48
N LEU A 168 -7.16 7.76 1.85
CA LEU A 168 -7.58 6.38 1.59
C LEU A 168 -7.83 5.57 2.87
N CYS A 169 -7.16 5.92 3.96
CA CYS A 169 -7.40 5.26 5.24
C CYS A 169 -8.70 5.71 5.89
N LYS A 170 -9.17 6.94 5.64
CA LYS A 170 -10.44 7.45 6.19
C LYS A 170 -11.64 6.64 5.70
N THR A 171 -11.63 6.24 4.44
CA THR A 171 -12.71 5.46 3.79
C THR A 171 -12.44 3.95 3.73
N CYS A 172 -11.27 3.49 4.19
CA CYS A 172 -10.87 2.08 4.13
C CYS A 172 -11.84 1.16 4.89
N LYS A 173 -12.42 0.20 4.21
CA LYS A 173 -13.32 -0.82 4.80
C LYS A 173 -12.59 -2.11 5.17
N ILE A 174 -11.34 -2.31 4.72
CA ILE A 174 -10.58 -3.54 4.93
C ILE A 174 -9.41 -3.24 5.87
N ARG A 175 -9.69 -3.28 7.16
CA ARG A 175 -8.75 -2.92 8.23
C ARG A 175 -7.84 -4.08 8.67
N LYS A 176 -8.23 -5.31 8.39
CA LYS A 176 -7.48 -6.55 8.68
C LYS A 176 -7.20 -7.29 7.38
N PRO A 177 -6.14 -8.09 7.27
CA PRO A 177 -5.83 -8.81 6.04
C PRO A 177 -6.88 -9.91 5.77
N PRO A 178 -7.36 -10.04 4.53
CA PRO A 178 -8.15 -11.20 4.12
C PRO A 178 -7.37 -12.50 4.31
N LEU A 179 -8.07 -13.65 4.41
CA LEU A 179 -7.55 -15.01 4.62
C LEU A 179 -6.95 -15.32 6.01
N VAL A 180 -6.74 -14.34 6.88
CA VAL A 180 -6.17 -14.61 8.22
C VAL A 180 -7.15 -15.36 9.11
N SER A 181 -8.45 -15.28 8.86
CA SER A 181 -9.49 -16.06 9.52
C SER A 181 -9.27 -17.58 9.40
N LYS A 182 -8.55 -18.05 8.38
CA LYS A 182 -8.17 -19.46 8.20
C LYS A 182 -6.97 -19.89 9.05
N ALA A 183 -6.27 -18.94 9.67
CA ALA A 183 -5.13 -19.17 10.57
C ALA A 183 -5.20 -18.18 11.75
N PRO A 184 -6.15 -18.38 12.69
CA PRO A 184 -6.41 -17.43 13.78
C PRO A 184 -5.19 -17.18 14.68
N ASP A 185 -4.32 -18.18 14.84
CA ASP A 185 -3.09 -18.06 15.64
C ASP A 185 -2.07 -17.04 15.07
N LEU A 186 -2.28 -16.61 13.83
CA LEU A 186 -1.45 -15.62 13.15
C LEU A 186 -2.11 -14.23 13.09
N CYS A 187 -3.14 -14.02 13.86
CA CYS A 187 -3.85 -12.74 13.90
C CYS A 187 -3.72 -12.08 15.27
N VAL A 188 -3.29 -10.84 15.28
CA VAL A 188 -3.37 -10.01 16.48
C VAL A 188 -4.81 -9.56 16.68
N GLY A 189 -5.42 -9.94 17.81
CA GLY A 189 -6.83 -9.67 18.10
C GLY A 189 -7.80 -10.56 17.30
N GLU A 190 -9.06 -10.16 17.21
CA GLU A 190 -10.10 -10.93 16.51
C GLU A 190 -9.92 -10.85 14.99
N CYS A 191 -9.95 -12.00 14.34
CA CYS A 191 -9.95 -12.13 12.89
C CYS A 191 -11.39 -12.36 12.41
N GLU A 192 -11.99 -11.33 11.84
CA GLU A 192 -13.31 -11.43 11.22
C GLU A 192 -13.18 -11.83 9.75
N GLU A 193 -14.10 -12.65 9.26
CA GLU A 193 -14.28 -12.87 7.84
C GLU A 193 -14.87 -11.63 7.19
N TYR A 194 -14.29 -11.23 6.06
CA TYR A 194 -14.85 -10.16 5.26
C TYR A 194 -15.96 -10.71 4.37
N SER A 195 -17.20 -10.56 4.80
CA SER A 195 -18.37 -10.80 3.94
C SER A 195 -19.00 -9.45 3.56
N ASN A 196 -19.29 -9.27 2.27
CA ASN A 196 -20.05 -8.13 1.74
C ASN A 196 -19.44 -6.72 1.99
N ILE A 197 -18.14 -6.56 1.78
CA ILE A 197 -17.53 -5.24 1.83
C ILE A 197 -18.00 -4.42 0.63
N VAL A 198 -18.77 -3.39 0.89
CA VAL A 198 -19.19 -2.41 -0.11
C VAL A 198 -18.33 -1.15 0.08
N ASP A 199 -17.48 -0.87 -0.91
CA ASP A 199 -16.78 0.41 -1.02
C ASP A 199 -17.73 1.39 -1.73
N ASP A 200 -18.01 2.52 -1.08
CA ASP A 200 -18.92 3.54 -1.60
C ASP A 200 -18.20 4.58 -2.49
N PHE A 201 -16.88 4.50 -2.57
CA PHE A 201 -16.03 5.44 -3.31
C PHE A 201 -16.27 6.92 -2.96
N SER A 202 -16.68 7.19 -1.71
CA SER A 202 -16.94 8.54 -1.24
C SER A 202 -15.71 9.45 -1.27
N ASP A 203 -14.51 8.86 -1.24
CA ASP A 203 -13.22 9.54 -1.33
C ASP A 203 -12.95 10.23 -2.68
N ILE A 204 -13.71 9.89 -3.72
CA ILE A 204 -13.59 10.51 -5.05
C ILE A 204 -14.85 11.27 -5.48
N ALA A 205 -15.86 11.37 -4.62
CA ALA A 205 -17.14 11.98 -4.98
C ALA A 205 -17.00 13.45 -5.41
N GLU A 206 -16.19 14.24 -4.70
CA GLU A 206 -15.91 15.62 -5.06
C GLU A 206 -15.21 15.73 -6.42
N PHE A 207 -14.21 14.89 -6.67
CA PHE A 207 -13.53 14.85 -7.96
C PHE A 207 -14.48 14.43 -9.10
N GLU A 208 -15.37 13.48 -8.86
CA GLU A 208 -16.35 13.05 -9.87
C GLU A 208 -17.38 14.14 -10.22
N ALA A 209 -17.71 15.01 -9.28
CA ALA A 209 -18.63 16.11 -9.48
C ALA A 209 -18.08 17.25 -10.36
N LEU A 210 -16.76 17.33 -10.53
CA LEU A 210 -16.11 18.33 -11.37
C LEU A 210 -16.46 18.13 -12.85
N THR A 211 -16.47 19.23 -13.61
CA THR A 211 -16.54 19.18 -15.07
C THR A 211 -15.29 18.56 -15.69
N PRO A 212 -15.32 18.08 -16.93
CA PRO A 212 -14.13 17.54 -17.60
C PRO A 212 -12.96 18.53 -17.63
N GLU A 213 -13.22 19.83 -17.81
CA GLU A 213 -12.21 20.88 -17.84
C GLU A 213 -11.58 21.07 -16.44
N GLU A 214 -12.38 21.12 -15.39
CA GLU A 214 -11.89 21.23 -14.02
C GLU A 214 -11.07 20.02 -13.62
N LYS A 215 -11.49 18.78 -13.97
CA LYS A 215 -10.73 17.55 -13.76
C LYS A 215 -9.37 17.61 -14.46
N TRP A 216 -9.37 18.06 -15.72
CA TRP A 216 -8.15 18.20 -16.50
C TRP A 216 -7.18 19.19 -15.85
N ASN A 217 -7.69 20.37 -15.48
CA ASN A 217 -6.89 21.42 -14.85
C ASN A 217 -6.31 20.94 -13.52
N GLN A 218 -7.12 20.30 -12.67
CA GLN A 218 -6.66 19.77 -11.38
C GLN A 218 -5.55 18.71 -11.56
N ILE A 219 -5.75 17.75 -12.46
CA ILE A 219 -4.75 16.68 -12.71
C ILE A 219 -3.47 17.28 -13.28
N THR A 220 -3.57 18.20 -14.23
CA THR A 220 -2.38 18.79 -14.87
C THR A 220 -1.61 19.69 -13.92
N GLU A 221 -2.29 20.44 -13.07
CA GLU A 221 -1.68 21.25 -12.00
C GLU A 221 -0.93 20.34 -11.01
N GLU A 222 -1.58 19.29 -10.48
CA GLU A 222 -0.93 18.34 -9.58
C GLU A 222 0.28 17.64 -10.22
N LEU A 223 0.21 17.27 -11.50
CA LEU A 223 1.29 16.60 -12.17
C LEU A 223 2.43 17.53 -12.61
N SER A 224 2.18 18.84 -12.73
CA SER A 224 3.17 19.82 -13.20
C SER A 224 4.43 19.89 -12.31
N VAL A 225 4.31 19.55 -11.02
CA VAL A 225 5.43 19.55 -10.07
C VAL A 225 6.21 18.22 -10.04
N CYS A 226 5.83 17.24 -10.87
CA CYS A 226 6.43 15.92 -10.87
C CYS A 226 7.87 15.94 -11.40
N THR A 227 8.82 15.49 -10.59
CA THR A 227 10.23 15.38 -10.93
C THR A 227 10.59 14.04 -11.62
N ARG A 228 9.61 13.16 -11.87
CA ARG A 228 9.79 11.81 -12.42
C ARG A 228 10.83 10.96 -11.68
N CYS A 229 10.90 11.10 -10.36
CA CYS A 229 11.80 10.32 -9.50
C CYS A 229 11.44 8.82 -9.42
N TYR A 230 10.25 8.43 -9.90
CA TYR A 230 9.72 7.06 -9.89
C TYR A 230 9.51 6.43 -8.49
N ALA A 231 9.59 7.19 -7.41
CA ALA A 231 9.32 6.69 -6.06
C ALA A 231 7.96 6.02 -5.95
N CYS A 232 6.92 6.57 -6.59
CA CYS A 232 5.58 6.00 -6.65
C CYS A 232 5.54 4.61 -7.32
N ARG A 233 6.40 4.35 -8.32
CA ARG A 233 6.59 3.05 -8.96
C ARG A 233 7.28 2.07 -8.00
N GLU A 234 8.34 2.52 -7.38
CA GLU A 234 9.14 1.68 -6.48
C GLU A 234 8.40 1.31 -5.18
N ALA A 235 7.50 2.16 -4.69
CA ALA A 235 6.68 1.85 -3.51
C ALA A 235 5.50 0.92 -3.80
N CYS A 236 5.07 0.80 -5.06
CA CYS A 236 3.89 0.03 -5.41
C CYS A 236 4.19 -1.47 -5.54
N PRO A 237 3.49 -2.36 -4.78
CA PRO A 237 3.68 -3.80 -4.90
C PRO A 237 3.23 -4.35 -6.27
N MET A 238 2.32 -3.66 -6.96
CA MET A 238 1.83 -4.07 -8.29
C MET A 238 2.73 -3.61 -9.44
N CYS A 239 3.77 -2.81 -9.17
CA CYS A 239 4.78 -2.41 -10.16
C CYS A 239 5.96 -3.40 -10.16
N TYR A 240 5.75 -4.62 -10.63
CA TYR A 240 6.72 -5.72 -10.58
C TYR A 240 7.33 -6.09 -11.93
N CYS A 241 7.07 -5.34 -13.00
CA CYS A 241 7.66 -5.60 -14.32
C CYS A 241 9.18 -5.64 -14.26
N ASN A 242 9.81 -6.67 -14.83
CA ASN A 242 11.28 -6.78 -14.91
C ASN A 242 11.87 -5.62 -15.71
N LEU A 243 11.19 -5.24 -16.80
CA LEU A 243 11.49 -4.06 -17.59
C LEU A 243 10.23 -3.22 -17.72
N CYS A 244 10.23 -2.05 -17.09
CA CYS A 244 9.12 -1.11 -17.18
C CYS A 244 9.12 -0.41 -18.53
N PHE A 245 7.94 -0.04 -19.04
CA PHE A 245 7.82 0.72 -20.30
C PHE A 245 8.61 2.05 -20.28
N VAL A 246 8.77 2.66 -19.10
CA VAL A 246 9.58 3.89 -18.95
C VAL A 246 11.08 3.66 -19.08
N ASP A 247 11.54 2.42 -18.88
CA ASP A 247 12.96 2.08 -18.95
C ASP A 247 13.36 1.59 -20.35
N GLN A 248 12.37 1.32 -21.23
CA GLN A 248 12.63 0.86 -22.59
C GLN A 248 13.26 1.96 -23.44
N ASN A 249 14.30 1.58 -24.20
CA ASN A 249 15.04 2.46 -25.06
C ASN A 249 14.93 2.08 -26.55
N LYS A 250 14.43 0.87 -26.86
CA LYS A 250 14.29 0.36 -28.22
C LYS A 250 12.98 -0.39 -28.39
N PRO A 251 11.91 0.27 -28.89
CA PRO A 251 11.82 1.72 -29.15
C PRO A 251 11.66 2.55 -27.87
N VAL A 252 11.92 3.84 -27.96
CA VAL A 252 11.49 4.82 -26.97
C VAL A 252 10.02 5.13 -27.23
N TRP A 253 9.14 4.76 -26.30
CA TRP A 253 7.70 4.90 -26.47
C TRP A 253 7.21 6.34 -26.28
N PHE A 254 7.89 7.11 -25.44
CA PHE A 254 7.57 8.52 -25.16
C PHE A 254 8.81 9.22 -24.58
N GLY A 255 8.76 10.55 -24.48
CA GLY A 255 9.86 11.34 -23.94
C GLY A 255 10.15 11.03 -22.46
N LYS A 256 11.36 11.27 -22.02
CA LYS A 256 11.83 11.02 -20.65
C LYS A 256 12.14 12.34 -19.91
N THR A 257 11.51 13.43 -20.32
CA THR A 257 11.68 14.75 -19.69
C THR A 257 10.75 14.91 -18.48
N THR A 258 10.89 16.03 -17.79
CA THR A 258 9.95 16.47 -16.74
C THR A 258 8.86 17.39 -17.28
N ASP A 259 8.78 17.56 -18.61
CA ASP A 259 7.72 18.33 -19.23
C ASP A 259 6.36 17.67 -19.02
N LEU A 260 5.33 18.48 -18.86
CA LEU A 260 4.01 18.01 -18.51
C LEU A 260 3.45 16.90 -19.42
N PRO A 261 3.60 16.95 -20.76
CA PRO A 261 3.11 15.86 -21.62
C PRO A 261 3.76 14.51 -21.32
N ASP A 262 5.07 14.48 -21.09
CA ASP A 262 5.80 13.24 -20.75
C ASP A 262 5.42 12.72 -19.37
N VAL A 263 5.29 13.62 -18.40
CA VAL A 263 4.82 13.30 -17.04
C VAL A 263 3.40 12.76 -17.09
N PHE A 264 2.50 13.41 -17.82
CA PHE A 264 1.11 13.01 -17.96
C PHE A 264 1.00 11.61 -18.56
N VAL A 265 1.67 11.34 -19.67
CA VAL A 265 1.69 10.01 -20.32
C VAL A 265 2.21 8.95 -19.36
N TYR A 266 3.28 9.22 -18.61
CA TYR A 266 3.79 8.30 -17.60
C TYR A 266 2.72 7.93 -16.55
N HIS A 267 2.08 8.93 -15.95
CA HIS A 267 1.10 8.70 -14.89
C HIS A 267 -0.17 8.05 -15.42
N LEU A 268 -0.64 8.43 -16.60
CA LEU A 268 -1.81 7.81 -17.25
C LEU A 268 -1.58 6.33 -17.53
N ILE A 269 -0.48 5.97 -18.21
CA ILE A 269 -0.18 4.57 -18.51
C ILE A 269 0.01 3.77 -17.23
N ARG A 270 0.71 4.34 -16.24
CA ARG A 270 0.87 3.69 -14.95
C ARG A 270 -0.47 3.44 -14.27
N ALA A 271 -1.38 4.40 -14.27
CA ALA A 271 -2.71 4.25 -13.70
C ALA A 271 -3.52 3.16 -14.42
N MET A 272 -3.48 3.13 -15.75
CA MET A 272 -4.13 2.06 -16.55
C MET A 272 -3.57 0.68 -16.20
N HIS A 273 -2.24 0.55 -15.98
CA HIS A 273 -1.65 -0.71 -15.52
C HIS A 273 -2.10 -1.12 -14.10
N MET A 274 -2.61 -0.17 -13.30
CA MET A 274 -3.13 -0.44 -11.96
C MET A 274 -4.64 -0.73 -11.95
N ALA A 275 -5.35 -0.56 -13.07
CA ALA A 275 -6.76 -0.90 -13.15
C ALA A 275 -6.97 -2.39 -12.83
N GLY A 276 -7.85 -2.67 -11.87
CA GLY A 276 -8.07 -4.03 -11.36
C GLY A 276 -6.92 -4.64 -10.52
N ARG A 277 -5.83 -3.91 -10.29
CA ARG A 277 -4.67 -4.35 -9.49
C ARG A 277 -4.49 -3.54 -8.21
N CYS A 278 -4.91 -2.28 -8.24
CA CYS A 278 -4.75 -1.39 -7.10
C CYS A 278 -5.49 -1.93 -5.86
N VAL A 279 -4.80 -1.93 -4.72
CA VAL A 279 -5.37 -2.33 -3.42
C VAL A 279 -5.62 -1.13 -2.51
N ALA A 280 -5.62 0.07 -3.05
CA ALA A 280 -5.86 1.32 -2.35
C ALA A 280 -4.99 1.51 -1.08
N CYS A 281 -3.72 1.12 -1.13
CA CYS A 281 -2.82 1.23 0.03
C CYS A 281 -2.25 2.64 0.24
N GLY A 282 -2.34 3.54 -0.74
CA GLY A 282 -1.86 4.92 -0.66
C GLY A 282 -0.33 5.10 -0.67
N ALA A 283 0.46 4.03 -0.69
CA ALA A 283 1.92 4.12 -0.59
C ALA A 283 2.55 4.99 -1.68
N CYS A 284 1.97 5.00 -2.90
CA CYS A 284 2.49 5.81 -4.01
C CYS A 284 2.36 7.33 -3.78
N SER A 285 1.30 7.79 -3.12
CA SER A 285 1.12 9.20 -2.76
C SER A 285 1.97 9.55 -1.54
N LEU A 286 2.00 8.68 -0.50
CA LEU A 286 2.77 8.90 0.72
C LEU A 286 4.30 8.95 0.50
N VAL A 287 4.81 8.33 -0.56
CA VAL A 287 6.25 8.35 -0.90
C VAL A 287 6.62 9.49 -1.83
N CYS A 288 5.64 10.21 -2.40
CA CYS A 288 5.91 11.26 -3.38
C CYS A 288 6.61 12.44 -2.72
N PRO A 289 7.85 12.81 -3.14
CA PRO A 289 8.60 13.89 -2.47
C PRO A 289 8.00 15.28 -2.71
N VAL A 290 7.11 15.42 -3.70
CA VAL A 290 6.44 16.68 -4.03
C VAL A 290 4.92 16.64 -3.76
N GLY A 291 4.45 15.62 -3.02
CA GLY A 291 3.10 15.57 -2.48
C GLY A 291 1.97 15.30 -3.47
N ILE A 292 2.24 14.74 -4.66
CA ILE A 292 1.19 14.45 -5.66
C ILE A 292 0.24 13.37 -5.13
N ASP A 293 -1.06 13.66 -5.17
CA ASP A 293 -2.09 12.67 -4.85
C ASP A 293 -2.47 11.82 -6.06
N LEU A 294 -1.78 10.68 -6.20
CA LEU A 294 -2.03 9.70 -7.26
C LEU A 294 -3.29 8.85 -7.00
N ASN A 295 -3.92 9.00 -5.84
CA ASN A 295 -5.04 8.13 -5.46
C ASN A 295 -6.30 8.45 -6.26
N LYS A 296 -6.57 9.72 -6.57
CA LYS A 296 -7.77 10.13 -7.32
C LYS A 296 -7.95 9.33 -8.62
N ILE A 297 -6.90 9.28 -9.44
CA ILE A 297 -6.94 8.54 -10.72
C ILE A 297 -7.07 7.04 -10.47
N ASN A 298 -6.29 6.47 -9.54
CA ASN A 298 -6.32 5.05 -9.24
C ASN A 298 -7.69 4.61 -8.70
N ARG A 299 -8.28 5.40 -7.78
CA ARG A 299 -9.61 5.12 -7.21
C ARG A 299 -10.72 5.22 -8.25
N LYS A 300 -10.61 6.18 -9.18
CA LYS A 300 -11.57 6.27 -10.29
C LYS A 300 -11.53 5.01 -11.16
N LEU A 301 -10.35 4.50 -11.47
CA LEU A 301 -10.19 3.26 -12.23
C LEU A 301 -10.68 2.03 -11.43
N GLU A 302 -10.42 1.99 -10.12
CA GLU A 302 -10.91 0.92 -9.24
C GLU A 302 -12.46 0.88 -9.21
N LYS A 303 -13.10 2.07 -9.15
CA LYS A 303 -14.57 2.20 -9.25
C LYS A 303 -15.08 1.68 -10.59
N ILE A 304 -14.49 2.09 -11.71
CA ILE A 304 -14.87 1.62 -13.05
C ILE A 304 -14.75 0.08 -13.15
N VAL A 305 -13.65 -0.48 -12.62
CA VAL A 305 -13.45 -1.93 -12.59
C VAL A 305 -14.53 -2.62 -11.74
N LYS A 306 -14.88 -2.03 -10.58
CA LYS A 306 -15.95 -2.57 -9.74
C LYS A 306 -17.30 -2.53 -10.43
N GLU A 307 -17.63 -1.43 -11.09
CA GLU A 307 -18.91 -1.24 -11.79
C GLU A 307 -19.04 -2.15 -13.02
N ARG A 308 -17.97 -2.28 -13.83
CA ARG A 308 -18.02 -3.03 -15.08
C ARG A 308 -17.80 -4.54 -14.93
N PHE A 309 -16.93 -4.94 -14.01
CA PHE A 309 -16.50 -6.34 -13.86
C PHE A 309 -16.90 -6.94 -12.51
N ASN A 310 -17.55 -6.18 -11.62
CA ASN A 310 -17.85 -6.58 -10.24
C ASN A 310 -16.63 -7.14 -9.49
N PHE A 311 -15.44 -6.65 -9.83
CA PHE A 311 -14.17 -7.13 -9.28
C PHE A 311 -13.62 -6.16 -8.23
N THR A 312 -13.05 -6.70 -7.15
CA THR A 312 -12.28 -5.95 -6.15
C THR A 312 -10.95 -6.66 -5.92
N SER A 313 -9.86 -5.96 -6.15
CA SER A 313 -8.51 -6.52 -6.08
C SER A 313 -8.18 -7.09 -4.69
N GLY A 314 -7.62 -8.31 -4.66
CA GLY A 314 -6.99 -8.89 -3.47
C GLY A 314 -7.95 -9.35 -2.37
N LEU A 315 -9.16 -9.77 -2.69
CA LEU A 315 -10.08 -10.38 -1.73
C LEU A 315 -10.04 -11.91 -1.79
N ASP A 316 -9.94 -12.48 -2.97
CA ASP A 316 -9.96 -13.91 -3.23
C ASP A 316 -8.82 -14.28 -4.19
N PRO A 317 -7.94 -15.24 -3.83
CA PRO A 317 -6.84 -15.65 -4.69
C PRO A 317 -7.28 -16.46 -5.92
N ASP A 318 -8.47 -17.05 -5.88
CA ASP A 318 -9.02 -17.91 -6.96
C ASP A 318 -9.75 -17.07 -8.02
N VAL A 319 -10.00 -15.78 -7.75
CA VAL A 319 -10.63 -14.86 -8.70
C VAL A 319 -9.57 -14.09 -9.46
N LEU A 320 -9.52 -14.31 -10.78
CA LEU A 320 -8.57 -13.63 -11.66
C LEU A 320 -8.94 -12.16 -11.89
N PRO A 321 -7.95 -11.26 -11.95
CA PRO A 321 -8.19 -9.87 -12.31
C PRO A 321 -8.71 -9.73 -13.75
N PRO A 322 -9.57 -8.74 -14.05
CA PRO A 322 -10.15 -8.55 -15.40
C PRO A 322 -9.12 -8.40 -16.52
N MET A 323 -7.89 -7.95 -16.20
CA MET A 323 -6.80 -7.78 -17.18
C MET A 323 -6.10 -9.08 -17.57
N VAL A 324 -6.37 -10.20 -16.90
CA VAL A 324 -5.75 -11.51 -17.14
C VAL A 324 -6.76 -12.60 -17.44
N ASP A 325 -8.04 -12.29 -17.40
CA ASP A 325 -9.16 -13.18 -17.73
C ASP A 325 -10.09 -12.53 -18.75
N PHE A 326 -10.91 -13.35 -19.40
CA PHE A 326 -11.92 -12.93 -20.36
C PHE A 326 -13.23 -13.67 -20.08
N LYS A 327 -14.33 -12.92 -20.07
CA LYS A 327 -15.70 -13.45 -19.97
C LYS A 327 -16.52 -12.97 -21.14
N MET A 328 -17.45 -13.81 -21.60
CA MET A 328 -18.33 -13.46 -22.72
C MET A 328 -19.26 -12.28 -22.38
N GLU A 329 -19.51 -12.07 -21.09
CA GLU A 329 -20.36 -11.00 -20.55
C GLU A 329 -19.59 -9.71 -20.25
N ASP A 330 -18.27 -9.67 -20.49
CA ASP A 330 -17.48 -8.46 -20.29
C ASP A 330 -18.02 -7.31 -21.15
N ALA A 331 -18.02 -6.10 -20.59
CA ALA A 331 -18.53 -4.90 -21.26
C ALA A 331 -17.77 -4.64 -22.56
N GLN A 332 -18.49 -4.58 -23.67
CA GLN A 332 -17.96 -4.42 -25.03
C GLN A 332 -18.59 -3.22 -25.76
N GLU A 333 -19.19 -2.27 -25.03
CA GLU A 333 -19.95 -1.15 -25.61
C GLU A 333 -19.14 -0.37 -26.64
N PHE A 334 -17.83 -0.19 -26.39
CA PHE A 334 -16.90 0.49 -27.30
C PHE A 334 -16.63 -0.27 -28.62
N MET A 335 -17.02 -1.54 -28.72
CA MET A 335 -16.88 -2.33 -29.95
C MET A 335 -18.18 -2.46 -30.72
N LEU A 336 -19.30 -2.07 -30.12
CA LEU A 336 -20.65 -2.24 -30.67
C LEU A 336 -21.27 -0.92 -31.16
N GLU A 337 -20.68 0.22 -30.85
CA GLU A 337 -21.10 1.50 -31.44
C GLU A 337 -20.52 1.55 -32.86
N GLU A 338 -21.36 1.22 -33.84
CA GLU A 338 -21.15 1.61 -35.23
C GLU A 338 -21.42 3.13 -35.35
N ASP A 339 -20.45 3.88 -35.89
CA ASP A 339 -20.54 5.33 -36.18
C ASP A 339 -21.76 5.71 -37.05
#